data_48c3275e5dc107932b6f60f1a2f274cd
#
_entry.id   48c3275e5dc107932b6f60f1a2f274cd
#
_cell.length_a   1.000
_cell.length_b   1.000
_cell.length_c   1.000
_cell.angle_alpha   90.00
_cell.angle_beta   90.00
_cell.angle_gamma   90.00
#
_symmetry.space_group_name_H-M   'P 1'
#
loop_
_entity.id
_entity.type
_entity.pdbx_description
1 polymer ?
#
loop_
_entity_poly.entity_id
_entity_poly.type
_entity_poly.pdbx_seq_one_letter_code
_entity_poly.pdbx_strand_id
1 'polypeptide(L)'
;MNQTQINETKSKKWCKWLPLLAAFLIPLLISVIICIDHEVYPFGERCLLQVDMYHQYCPFFTEFVDKLRSGESLMYSWTIGLGADFVSLFAYYLASPLNWFILLCPKGY
;
A
#
# COMPACT_ATOMS: atom_id res chain seq x y z
N MET A 1 -28.61 33.43 -18.77
CA MET A 1 -27.22 32.89 -18.70
C MET A 1 -27.02 32.03 -19.94
N ASN A 2 -26.19 32.48 -20.89
CA ASN A 2 -26.07 31.86 -22.22
C ASN A 2 -25.31 30.53 -22.17
N GLN A 3 -25.72 29.57 -22.99
CA GLN A 3 -25.11 28.22 -23.13
C GLN A 3 -23.59 28.28 -23.39
N THR A 4 -23.12 29.33 -24.02
CA THR A 4 -21.68 29.58 -24.27
C THR A 4 -20.88 29.81 -23.00
N GLN A 5 -21.42 30.53 -22.03
CA GLN A 5 -20.79 30.79 -20.73
C GLN A 5 -20.68 29.51 -19.86
N ILE A 6 -21.68 28.63 -19.96
CA ILE A 6 -21.69 27.36 -19.24
C ILE A 6 -20.63 26.40 -19.80
N ASN A 7 -20.44 26.40 -21.10
CA ASN A 7 -19.45 25.56 -21.76
C ASN A 7 -18.02 26.02 -21.49
N GLU A 8 -17.76 27.33 -21.45
CA GLU A 8 -16.44 27.87 -21.09
C GLU A 8 -16.04 27.59 -19.63
N THR A 9 -17.00 27.67 -18.71
CA THR A 9 -16.73 27.35 -17.28
C THR A 9 -16.51 25.86 -17.05
N LYS A 10 -17.19 25.00 -17.78
CA LYS A 10 -16.93 23.55 -17.77
C LYS A 10 -15.55 23.22 -18.34
N SER A 11 -15.21 23.78 -19.49
CA SER A 11 -13.91 23.59 -20.14
C SER A 11 -12.74 24.03 -19.25
N LYS A 12 -12.84 25.18 -18.59
CA LYS A 12 -11.81 25.65 -17.64
C LYS A 12 -11.64 24.77 -16.41
N LYS A 13 -12.70 24.14 -15.91
CA LYS A 13 -12.62 23.18 -14.79
C LYS A 13 -11.90 21.89 -15.21
N TRP A 14 -12.22 21.36 -16.37
CA TRP A 14 -11.56 20.14 -16.89
C TRP A 14 -10.06 20.35 -17.15
N CYS A 15 -9.69 21.53 -17.64
CA CYS A 15 -8.29 21.87 -17.91
C CYS A 15 -7.42 21.91 -16.63
N LYS A 16 -8.01 22.16 -15.46
CA LYS A 16 -7.31 22.13 -14.16
C LYS A 16 -7.06 20.73 -13.62
N TRP A 17 -7.98 19.79 -13.91
CA TRP A 17 -7.89 18.41 -13.44
C TRP A 17 -7.04 17.51 -14.35
N LEU A 18 -6.91 17.90 -15.61
CA LEU A 18 -6.17 17.12 -16.60
C LEU A 18 -4.68 16.89 -16.20
N PRO A 19 -3.91 17.92 -15.79
CA PRO A 19 -2.54 17.69 -15.35
C PRO A 19 -2.46 16.85 -14.07
N LEU A 20 -3.41 16.99 -13.17
CA LEU A 20 -3.46 16.17 -11.94
C LEU A 20 -3.75 14.70 -12.27
N LEU A 21 -4.70 14.44 -13.16
CA LEU A 21 -4.99 13.09 -13.64
C LEU A 21 -3.80 12.51 -14.39
N ALA A 22 -3.13 13.28 -15.25
CA ALA A 22 -1.96 12.83 -15.95
C ALA A 22 -0.80 12.50 -14.98
N ALA A 23 -0.56 13.34 -13.97
CA ALA A 23 0.44 13.11 -12.94
C ALA A 23 0.19 11.83 -12.14
N PHE A 24 -1.06 11.40 -11.97
CA PHE A 24 -1.42 10.16 -11.31
C PHE A 24 -1.39 8.95 -12.26
N LEU A 25 -1.95 9.10 -13.47
CA LEU A 25 -2.10 8.00 -14.41
C LEU A 25 -0.78 7.58 -15.05
N ILE A 26 0.12 8.52 -15.34
CA ILE A 26 1.41 8.21 -15.97
C ILE A 26 2.26 7.28 -15.09
N PRO A 27 2.53 7.58 -13.80
CA PRO A 27 3.28 6.67 -12.93
C PRO A 27 2.58 5.33 -12.74
N LEU A 28 1.24 5.34 -12.65
CA LEU A 28 0.46 4.12 -12.51
C LEU A 28 0.61 3.22 -13.74
N LEU A 29 0.49 3.76 -14.94
CA LEU A 29 0.68 3.01 -16.19
C LEU A 29 2.10 2.46 -16.32
N ILE A 30 3.10 3.27 -16.00
CA ILE A 30 4.50 2.82 -16.00
C ILE A 30 4.69 1.66 -15.01
N SER A 31 4.14 1.76 -13.81
CA SER A 31 4.22 0.70 -12.80
C SER A 31 3.54 -0.58 -13.28
N VAL A 32 2.38 -0.49 -13.91
CA VAL A 32 1.66 -1.65 -14.46
C VAL A 32 2.48 -2.30 -15.59
N ILE A 33 3.05 -1.50 -16.50
CA ILE A 33 3.89 -2.01 -17.59
C ILE A 33 5.11 -2.76 -17.03
N ILE A 34 5.77 -2.19 -16.03
CA ILE A 34 6.92 -2.83 -15.36
C ILE A 34 6.49 -4.16 -14.70
N CYS A 35 5.34 -4.18 -14.01
CA CYS A 35 4.84 -5.40 -13.39
C CYS A 35 4.53 -6.49 -14.41
N ILE A 36 4.02 -6.14 -15.59
CA ILE A 36 3.76 -7.09 -16.68
C ILE A 36 5.08 -7.60 -17.27
N ASP A 37 6.02 -6.71 -17.56
CA ASP A 37 7.31 -7.04 -18.17
C ASP A 37 8.15 -7.96 -17.28
N HIS A 38 8.12 -7.72 -15.98
CA HIS A 38 8.84 -8.52 -14.99
C HIS A 38 8.05 -9.70 -14.44
N GLU A 39 6.88 -10.01 -14.98
CA GLU A 39 6.02 -11.11 -14.52
C GLU A 39 5.73 -11.07 -13.02
N VAL A 40 5.51 -9.88 -12.48
CA VAL A 40 5.19 -9.68 -11.06
C VAL A 40 3.71 -9.96 -10.83
N TYR A 41 3.40 -10.65 -9.72
CA TYR A 41 2.01 -10.88 -9.31
C TYR A 41 1.20 -9.56 -9.28
N PRO A 42 -0.03 -9.47 -9.84
CA PRO A 42 -0.89 -10.57 -10.34
C PRO A 42 -0.66 -10.96 -11.81
N PHE A 43 0.30 -10.40 -12.52
CA PHE A 43 0.55 -10.64 -13.94
C PHE A 43 1.49 -11.84 -14.22
N GLY A 44 2.10 -12.39 -13.17
CA GLY A 44 2.99 -13.55 -13.25
C GLY A 44 3.25 -14.16 -11.88
N GLU A 45 4.24 -15.04 -11.80
CA GLU A 45 4.55 -15.79 -10.57
C GLU A 45 5.61 -15.12 -9.67
N ARG A 46 6.24 -14.05 -10.15
CA ARG A 46 7.27 -13.36 -9.38
C ARG A 46 6.67 -12.48 -8.30
N CYS A 47 7.26 -12.51 -7.11
CA CYS A 47 6.87 -11.69 -5.99
C CYS A 47 7.81 -10.49 -5.83
N LEU A 48 7.27 -9.34 -5.42
CA LEU A 48 8.05 -8.16 -5.03
C LEU A 48 8.74 -8.32 -3.67
N LEU A 49 8.41 -9.39 -2.93
CA LEU A 49 9.00 -9.68 -1.62
C LEU A 49 10.43 -10.15 -1.79
N GLN A 50 11.36 -9.21 -1.84
CA GLN A 50 12.79 -9.46 -1.94
C GLN A 50 13.54 -8.82 -0.78
N VAL A 51 14.63 -9.44 -0.34
CA VAL A 51 15.54 -8.96 0.71
C VAL A 51 14.75 -8.49 1.94
N ASP A 52 14.75 -7.19 2.24
CA ASP A 52 14.14 -6.61 3.43
C ASP A 52 12.61 -6.77 3.46
N MET A 53 11.95 -6.76 2.33
CA MET A 53 10.52 -7.02 2.27
C MET A 53 10.18 -8.43 2.77
N TYR A 54 10.99 -9.40 2.43
CA TYR A 54 10.81 -10.79 2.86
C TYR A 54 11.30 -11.03 4.28
N HIS A 55 12.48 -10.54 4.63
CA HIS A 55 13.11 -10.84 5.93
C HIS A 55 12.65 -9.96 7.07
N GLN A 56 12.16 -8.74 6.79
CA GLN A 56 11.72 -7.78 7.80
C GLN A 56 10.22 -7.51 7.75
N TYR A 57 9.71 -7.00 6.63
CA TYR A 57 8.31 -6.59 6.56
C TYR A 57 7.34 -7.75 6.73
N CYS A 58 7.59 -8.88 6.10
CA CYS A 58 6.69 -10.03 6.19
C CYS A 58 6.53 -10.55 7.62
N PRO A 59 7.59 -10.79 8.41
CA PRO A 59 7.48 -11.14 9.82
C PRO A 59 6.77 -10.07 10.67
N PHE A 60 7.05 -8.80 10.43
CA PHE A 60 6.43 -7.71 11.19
C PHE A 60 4.93 -7.60 10.90
N PHE A 61 4.52 -7.75 9.65
CA PHE A 61 3.11 -7.79 9.28
C PHE A 61 2.40 -9.01 9.86
N THR A 62 3.03 -10.17 9.83
CA THR A 62 2.46 -11.40 10.41
C THR A 62 2.22 -11.22 11.91
N GLU A 63 3.21 -10.76 12.63
CA GLU A 63 3.10 -10.48 14.06
C GLU A 63 2.02 -9.44 14.37
N PHE A 64 1.94 -8.37 13.56
CA PHE A 64 0.93 -7.34 13.71
C PHE A 64 -0.49 -7.91 13.55
N VAL A 65 -0.71 -8.72 12.52
CA VAL A 65 -2.01 -9.37 12.29
C VAL A 65 -2.35 -10.34 13.40
N ASP A 66 -1.38 -11.11 13.88
CA ASP A 66 -1.60 -12.09 14.96
C ASP A 66 -1.93 -11.39 16.28
N LYS A 67 -1.22 -10.32 16.64
CA LYS A 67 -1.55 -9.51 17.82
C LYS A 67 -2.93 -8.87 17.74
N LEU A 68 -3.31 -8.33 16.58
CA LEU A 68 -4.65 -7.75 16.40
C LEU A 68 -5.75 -8.79 16.49
N ARG A 69 -5.52 -10.00 16.00
CA ARG A 69 -6.51 -11.08 16.03
C ARG A 69 -6.63 -11.76 17.39
N SER A 70 -5.52 -11.87 18.12
CA SER A 70 -5.49 -12.44 19.47
C SER A 70 -5.89 -11.45 20.56
N GLY A 71 -5.90 -10.15 20.25
CA GLY A 71 -6.12 -9.07 21.21
C GLY A 71 -4.93 -8.84 22.13
N GLU A 72 -3.74 -9.28 21.74
CA GLU A 72 -2.52 -9.07 22.51
C GLU A 72 -2.05 -7.62 22.47
N SER A 73 -1.25 -7.25 23.46
CA SER A 73 -0.68 -5.92 23.55
C SER A 73 0.29 -5.63 22.40
N LEU A 74 0.15 -4.47 21.77
CA LEU A 74 1.07 -3.97 20.76
C LEU A 74 2.35 -3.34 21.36
N MET A 75 2.50 -3.35 22.68
CA MET A 75 3.65 -2.71 23.34
C MET A 75 4.95 -3.47 23.11
N TYR A 76 4.91 -4.79 23.19
CA TYR A 76 6.10 -5.63 23.12
C TYR A 76 5.83 -6.95 22.38
N SER A 77 6.82 -7.45 21.67
CA SER A 77 6.76 -8.77 21.03
C SER A 77 7.96 -9.63 21.45
N TRP A 78 7.69 -10.86 21.84
CA TRP A 78 8.69 -11.88 22.14
C TRP A 78 9.09 -12.71 20.91
N THR A 79 8.30 -12.67 19.86
CA THR A 79 8.49 -13.48 18.64
C THR A 79 9.41 -12.82 17.63
N ILE A 80 9.66 -11.53 17.76
CA ILE A 80 10.59 -10.77 16.89
C ILE A 80 11.96 -10.70 17.55
N GLY A 81 12.95 -11.37 16.94
CA GLY A 81 14.30 -11.43 17.45
C GLY A 81 14.36 -12.10 18.83
N LEU A 82 15.02 -11.46 19.78
CA LEU A 82 15.07 -11.90 21.19
C LEU A 82 14.08 -11.14 22.08
N GLY A 83 13.07 -10.55 21.48
CA GLY A 83 12.13 -9.62 22.08
C GLY A 83 12.40 -8.17 21.69
N ALA A 84 11.37 -7.47 21.23
CA ALA A 84 11.48 -6.11 20.75
C ALA A 84 10.30 -5.25 21.18
N ASP A 85 10.56 -3.94 21.33
CA ASP A 85 9.53 -2.92 21.46
C ASP A 85 8.72 -2.84 20.13
N PHE A 86 7.51 -3.38 20.18
CA PHE A 86 6.67 -3.46 19.00
C PHE A 86 6.08 -2.09 18.61
N VAL A 87 5.95 -1.16 19.56
CA VAL A 87 5.46 0.21 19.26
C VAL A 87 6.41 0.93 18.32
N SER A 88 7.71 0.81 18.54
CA SER A 88 8.72 1.39 17.66
C SER A 88 8.67 0.79 16.26
N LEU A 89 8.53 -0.52 16.15
CA LEU A 89 8.36 -1.22 14.87
C LEU A 89 7.07 -0.81 14.16
N PHE A 90 5.98 -0.71 14.90
CA PHE A 90 4.70 -0.25 14.38
C PHE A 90 4.81 1.18 13.83
N ALA A 91 5.38 2.10 14.59
CA ALA A 91 5.53 3.49 14.16
C ALA A 91 6.40 3.62 12.91
N TYR A 92 7.43 2.80 12.78
CA TYR A 92 8.37 2.85 11.66
C TYR A 92 7.85 2.17 10.39
N TYR A 93 7.27 0.97 10.51
CA TYR A 93 6.91 0.13 9.37
C TYR A 93 5.40 0.00 9.13
N LEU A 94 4.58 0.02 10.17
CA LEU A 94 3.20 -0.48 10.11
C LEU A 94 2.14 0.62 10.28
N ALA A 95 2.53 1.85 10.63
CA ALA A 95 1.61 2.94 10.95
C ALA A 95 0.82 3.49 9.75
N SER A 96 1.12 3.06 8.53
CA SER A 96 0.34 3.49 7.36
C SER A 96 -1.12 3.01 7.45
N PRO A 97 -2.11 3.90 7.23
CA PRO A 97 -3.52 3.49 7.25
C PRO A 97 -3.84 2.43 6.19
N LEU A 98 -3.07 2.33 5.11
CA LEU A 98 -3.24 1.30 4.09
C LEU A 98 -2.88 -0.09 4.62
N ASN A 99 -2.01 -0.19 5.62
CA ASN A 99 -1.63 -1.47 6.20
C ASN A 99 -2.76 -2.17 6.94
N TRP A 100 -3.81 -1.44 7.35
CA TRP A 100 -4.99 -2.03 7.97
C TRP A 100 -5.80 -2.92 7.02
N PHE A 101 -5.66 -2.74 5.70
CA PHE A 101 -6.27 -3.65 4.73
C PHE A 101 -5.71 -5.07 4.79
N ILE A 102 -4.55 -5.30 5.41
CA ILE A 102 -4.00 -6.64 5.62
C ILE A 102 -4.91 -7.53 6.48
N LEU A 103 -5.73 -6.93 7.34
CA LEU A 103 -6.71 -7.67 8.15
C LEU A 103 -7.79 -8.34 7.30
N LEU A 104 -8.02 -7.86 6.09
CA LEU A 104 -8.96 -8.42 5.13
C LEU A 104 -8.36 -9.60 4.36
N CYS A 105 -7.04 -9.77 4.40
CA CYS A 105 -6.38 -10.89 3.74
C CYS A 105 -6.60 -12.18 4.57
N PRO A 106 -6.98 -13.29 3.92
CA PRO A 106 -7.08 -14.58 4.59
C PRO A 106 -5.69 -15.04 5.07
N LYS A 107 -5.64 -15.69 6.24
CA LYS A 107 -4.43 -16.41 6.67
C LYS A 107 -4.21 -17.59 5.73
N GLY A 108 -3.22 -17.48 4.85
CA GLY A 108 -2.96 -18.52 3.87
C GLY A 108 -1.67 -18.29 3.10
N TYR A 109 -0.56 -18.20 3.81
CA TYR A 109 0.76 -18.27 3.18
C TYR A 109 1.65 -19.21 3.98
#